data_592a1c2b65d80a7b667229acb9080553
#
_entry.id   592a1c2b65d80a7b667229acb9080553
#
_cell.length_a   1.000
_cell.length_b   1.000
_cell.length_c   1.000
_cell.angle_alpha   90.00
_cell.angle_beta   90.00
_cell.angle_gamma   90.00
#
_symmetry.space_group_name_H-M   'P 1'
#
loop_
_entity.id
_entity.type
_entity.pdbx_description
1 polymer ?
#
loop_
_entity_poly.entity_id
_entity_poly.type
_entity_poly.pdbx_seq_one_letter_code
_entity_poly.pdbx_strand_id
1 'polypeptide(L)'
;MRILTLKDPMMLDDRLHHPHDSIVVPDEVRGAPGTHADAYTIPYRVGCASGGYACLYRGGAIGDQFIAMGIARAMQNYEGDGRIDAYIPQRHLPLWEGFAGVRALPLAPTIATWKSYKGHVCLDDILSKTAHLDGNVYDYVYRSWGVEVDDQFKKPYAKLLEKDQHELATLGFDVGGPFLLYSISGSSLWKSYPTYEAGLFIKSFLKENKDWHVVAVGHDDPPLSITHNRLINLQGRLRNVRTLLHLAARCDMAVCPESAIMHMTAVFDAPTVGLYGPYGPEHTSKYYKYVKPIFPKDVCPHAPCSVYEQPKDKCKDAVNAIKGEPKWCNVLKSIKPEDILAKTKEIQANLKQV
;
A
#
# COMPACT_ATOMS: atom_id res chain seq x y z
N MET A 1 -18.99 -27.18 -16.35
CA MET A 1 -17.95 -27.28 -15.28
C MET A 1 -16.59 -27.18 -15.91
N ARG A 2 -15.72 -26.39 -15.36
CA ARG A 2 -14.34 -26.22 -15.84
C ARG A 2 -13.36 -26.65 -14.75
N ILE A 3 -12.22 -27.15 -15.17
CA ILE A 3 -11.11 -27.43 -14.26
C ILE A 3 -10.20 -26.20 -14.26
N LEU A 4 -9.92 -25.65 -13.10
CA LEU A 4 -9.04 -24.53 -12.90
C LEU A 4 -7.79 -24.99 -12.13
N THR A 5 -6.65 -24.53 -12.55
CA THR A 5 -5.41 -24.73 -11.79
C THR A 5 -5.11 -23.45 -11.02
N LEU A 6 -4.97 -23.55 -9.71
CA LEU A 6 -4.70 -22.43 -8.83
C LEU A 6 -3.25 -22.00 -8.95
N LYS A 7 -3.01 -20.70 -8.93
CA LYS A 7 -1.66 -20.12 -8.77
C LYS A 7 -1.34 -19.83 -7.31
N ASP A 8 -2.36 -19.47 -6.54
CA ASP A 8 -2.24 -19.09 -5.13
C ASP A 8 -3.17 -19.97 -4.27
N PRO A 9 -2.87 -20.08 -2.97
CA PRO A 9 -3.74 -20.81 -2.05
C PRO A 9 -5.12 -20.16 -2.00
N MET A 10 -6.16 -20.95 -2.04
CA MET A 10 -7.53 -20.46 -2.08
C MET A 10 -8.45 -21.30 -1.21
N MET A 11 -9.38 -20.65 -0.52
CA MET A 11 -10.46 -21.34 0.21
C MET A 11 -11.66 -21.52 -0.72
N LEU A 12 -12.04 -22.76 -0.93
CA LEU A 12 -13.25 -23.15 -1.68
C LEU A 12 -13.99 -24.20 -0.87
N ASP A 13 -15.29 -24.01 -0.70
CA ASP A 13 -16.15 -24.92 0.04
C ASP A 13 -15.55 -25.34 1.40
N ASP A 14 -15.04 -24.33 2.14
CA ASP A 14 -14.39 -24.47 3.46
C ASP A 14 -13.08 -25.29 3.46
N ARG A 15 -12.51 -25.56 2.30
CA ARG A 15 -11.21 -26.22 2.15
C ARG A 15 -10.18 -25.27 1.59
N LEU A 16 -8.97 -25.35 2.15
CA LEU A 16 -7.82 -24.66 1.59
C LEU A 16 -7.27 -25.47 0.41
N HIS A 17 -7.27 -24.87 -0.76
CA HIS A 17 -6.61 -25.38 -1.94
C HIS A 17 -5.26 -24.68 -2.11
N HIS A 18 -4.24 -25.45 -2.46
CA HIS A 18 -2.89 -24.94 -2.61
C HIS A 18 -2.59 -24.54 -4.07
N PRO A 19 -1.53 -23.75 -4.33
CA PRO A 19 -1.08 -23.48 -5.68
C PRO A 19 -0.87 -24.79 -6.45
N HIS A 20 -1.27 -24.79 -7.71
CA HIS A 20 -1.28 -25.93 -8.61
C HIS A 20 -2.36 -27.00 -8.36
N ASP A 21 -3.20 -26.86 -7.33
CA ASP A 21 -4.38 -27.71 -7.23
C ASP A 21 -5.30 -27.48 -8.42
N SER A 22 -5.86 -28.58 -8.94
CA SER A 22 -6.90 -28.52 -9.95
C SER A 22 -8.26 -28.59 -9.27
N ILE A 23 -9.07 -27.56 -9.44
CA ILE A 23 -10.40 -27.48 -8.86
C ILE A 23 -11.46 -27.48 -9.97
N VAL A 24 -12.57 -28.13 -9.69
CA VAL A 24 -13.73 -28.13 -10.61
C VAL A 24 -14.68 -27.03 -10.16
N VAL A 25 -14.92 -26.06 -11.04
CA VAL A 25 -15.87 -24.98 -10.79
C VAL A 25 -16.99 -24.98 -11.81
N PRO A 26 -18.20 -24.55 -11.44
CA PRO A 26 -19.28 -24.35 -12.39
C PRO A 26 -18.90 -23.32 -13.46
N ASP A 27 -19.42 -23.47 -14.68
CA ASP A 27 -19.16 -22.54 -15.81
C ASP A 27 -19.58 -21.10 -15.51
N GLU A 28 -20.53 -20.93 -14.59
CA GLU A 28 -21.04 -19.63 -14.17
C GLU A 28 -20.07 -18.90 -13.23
N VAL A 29 -19.12 -19.60 -12.60
CA VAL A 29 -18.07 -18.99 -11.76
C VAL A 29 -16.98 -18.47 -12.68
N ARG A 30 -17.15 -17.22 -13.11
CA ARG A 30 -16.11 -16.50 -13.83
C ARG A 30 -15.26 -15.73 -12.81
N GLY A 31 -13.95 -15.94 -12.81
CA GLY A 31 -13.02 -15.15 -12.03
C GLY A 31 -12.92 -15.50 -10.56
N ALA A 32 -12.92 -16.79 -10.25
CA ALA A 32 -12.50 -17.20 -8.92
C ALA A 32 -11.06 -16.72 -8.66
N PRO A 33 -10.77 -16.14 -7.46
CA PRO A 33 -9.44 -15.67 -7.11
C PRO A 33 -8.38 -16.76 -7.31
N GLY A 34 -7.20 -16.39 -7.83
CA GLY A 34 -6.09 -17.32 -8.03
C GLY A 34 -6.14 -18.17 -9.31
N THR A 35 -7.10 -17.92 -10.22
CA THR A 35 -7.17 -18.65 -11.50
C THR A 35 -6.36 -17.96 -12.60
N HIS A 36 -5.94 -18.71 -13.63
CA HIS A 36 -5.18 -18.17 -14.76
C HIS A 36 -5.86 -17.00 -15.45
N ALA A 37 -5.08 -16.00 -15.81
CA ALA A 37 -5.50 -14.69 -16.29
C ALA A 37 -6.36 -14.68 -17.56
N ASP A 38 -6.35 -15.75 -18.34
CA ASP A 38 -6.97 -15.75 -19.66
C ASP A 38 -8.48 -16.00 -19.65
N ALA A 39 -9.05 -16.26 -18.50
CA ALA A 39 -10.43 -16.72 -18.44
C ALA A 39 -11.44 -15.73 -17.83
N TYR A 40 -11.02 -14.74 -16.99
CA TYR A 40 -12.03 -14.17 -16.11
C TYR A 40 -11.88 -12.69 -15.82
N THR A 41 -12.53 -11.88 -16.63
CA THR A 41 -13.01 -10.58 -16.17
C THR A 41 -14.33 -10.84 -15.45
N ILE A 42 -14.39 -10.61 -14.13
CA ILE A 42 -15.68 -10.59 -13.45
C ILE A 42 -16.37 -9.31 -13.92
N PRO A 43 -17.46 -9.37 -14.68
CA PRO A 43 -18.21 -8.17 -14.93
C PRO A 43 -18.81 -7.76 -13.59
N TYR A 44 -18.33 -6.67 -13.01
CA TYR A 44 -19.05 -5.99 -11.97
C TYR A 44 -20.40 -5.56 -12.58
N ARG A 45 -21.48 -6.14 -12.12
CA ARG A 45 -22.80 -5.65 -12.44
C ARG A 45 -23.14 -4.53 -11.47
N VAL A 46 -22.93 -3.29 -11.89
CA VAL A 46 -23.57 -2.14 -11.27
C VAL A 46 -25.08 -2.34 -11.44
N GLY A 47 -25.77 -2.42 -10.36
CA GLY A 47 -27.22 -2.62 -10.36
C GLY A 47 -27.65 -3.43 -9.15
N CYS A 48 -27.28 -2.97 -7.96
CA CYS A 48 -27.89 -3.46 -6.73
C CYS A 48 -29.28 -2.88 -6.63
N ALA A 49 -30.30 -3.65 -6.97
CA ALA A 49 -31.62 -3.34 -6.48
C ALA A 49 -31.58 -3.19 -4.96
N SER A 50 -32.34 -2.26 -4.41
CA SER A 50 -32.47 -1.92 -2.99
C SER A 50 -32.24 -3.10 -2.05
N GLY A 51 -31.23 -3.02 -1.19
CA GLY A 51 -30.88 -4.04 -0.19
C GLY A 51 -29.76 -5.01 -0.57
N GLY A 52 -29.01 -4.78 -1.64
CA GLY A 52 -27.89 -5.63 -2.04
C GLY A 52 -26.60 -5.29 -1.30
N TYR A 53 -25.85 -6.35 -0.97
CA TYR A 53 -24.49 -6.23 -0.46
C TYR A 53 -23.51 -6.37 -1.63
N ALA A 54 -22.48 -5.53 -1.62
CA ALA A 54 -21.33 -5.75 -2.47
C ALA A 54 -20.27 -6.55 -1.69
N CYS A 55 -19.56 -7.42 -2.40
CA CYS A 55 -18.43 -8.16 -1.85
C CYS A 55 -17.14 -7.67 -2.49
N LEU A 56 -16.15 -7.38 -1.64
CA LEU A 56 -14.81 -7.03 -2.05
C LEU A 56 -13.84 -8.05 -1.49
N TYR A 57 -12.99 -8.62 -2.32
CA TYR A 57 -11.91 -9.49 -1.89
C TYR A 57 -10.57 -8.83 -2.13
N ARG A 58 -9.71 -8.78 -1.11
CA ARG A 58 -8.34 -8.31 -1.22
C ARG A 58 -7.40 -9.04 -0.27
N GLY A 59 -6.50 -9.81 -0.83
CA GLY A 59 -5.30 -10.32 -0.16
C GLY A 59 -4.23 -9.24 -0.03
N GLY A 60 -2.99 -9.61 -0.24
CA GLY A 60 -1.87 -8.72 -0.38
C GLY A 60 -1.32 -8.13 0.92
N ALA A 61 -0.47 -7.11 0.76
CA ALA A 61 0.25 -6.44 1.83
C ALA A 61 -0.60 -5.33 2.50
N ILE A 62 -0.04 -4.72 3.55
CA ILE A 62 -0.70 -3.63 4.31
C ILE A 62 -1.07 -2.46 3.38
N GLY A 63 -0.17 -2.04 2.48
CA GLY A 63 -0.43 -0.94 1.55
C GLY A 63 -1.65 -1.20 0.66
N ASP A 64 -1.80 -2.43 0.20
CA ASP A 64 -2.91 -2.87 -0.63
C ASP A 64 -4.26 -2.76 0.09
N GLN A 65 -4.27 -2.92 1.43
CA GLN A 65 -5.48 -2.77 2.23
C GLN A 65 -5.97 -1.31 2.23
N PHE A 66 -5.07 -0.33 2.28
CA PHE A 66 -5.45 1.09 2.21
C PHE A 66 -6.04 1.47 0.86
N ILE A 67 -5.49 0.93 -0.23
CA ILE A 67 -6.07 1.07 -1.57
C ILE A 67 -7.47 0.43 -1.60
N ALA A 68 -7.61 -0.79 -1.09
CA ALA A 68 -8.88 -1.50 -1.05
C ALA A 68 -9.95 -0.75 -0.20
N MET A 69 -9.55 -0.15 0.92
CA MET A 69 -10.45 0.70 1.72
C MET A 69 -10.88 1.96 0.96
N GLY A 70 -9.98 2.59 0.19
CA GLY A 70 -10.33 3.70 -0.69
C GLY A 70 -11.36 3.29 -1.75
N ILE A 71 -11.16 2.13 -2.37
CA ILE A 71 -12.09 1.56 -3.34
C ILE A 71 -13.44 1.25 -2.69
N ALA A 72 -13.46 0.62 -1.51
CA ALA A 72 -14.69 0.35 -0.77
C ALA A 72 -15.44 1.65 -0.43
N ARG A 73 -14.72 2.72 -0.09
CA ARG A 73 -15.31 4.05 0.16
C ARG A 73 -15.96 4.63 -1.09
N ALA A 74 -15.30 4.51 -2.24
CA ALA A 74 -15.88 4.95 -3.51
C ALA A 74 -17.12 4.12 -3.88
N MET A 75 -17.08 2.80 -3.67
CA MET A 75 -18.26 1.93 -3.87
C MET A 75 -19.45 2.39 -3.04
N GLN A 76 -19.25 2.70 -1.75
CA GLN A 76 -20.33 3.19 -0.89
C GLN A 76 -20.94 4.49 -1.42
N ASN A 77 -20.10 5.43 -1.86
CA ASN A 77 -20.57 6.72 -2.37
C ASN A 77 -21.32 6.57 -3.68
N TYR A 78 -20.94 5.61 -4.52
CA TYR A 78 -21.58 5.37 -5.81
C TYR A 78 -22.93 4.66 -5.69
N GLU A 79 -23.04 3.70 -4.78
CA GLU A 79 -24.23 2.86 -4.61
C GLU A 79 -25.22 3.38 -3.54
N GLY A 80 -24.93 4.51 -2.91
CA GLY A 80 -25.65 4.96 -1.73
C GLY A 80 -25.25 4.13 -0.51
N ASP A 81 -26.06 4.13 0.56
CA ASP A 81 -25.77 3.46 1.85
C ASP A 81 -25.62 1.93 1.79
N GLY A 82 -25.14 1.40 0.66
CA GLY A 82 -24.88 -0.02 0.45
C GLY A 82 -23.88 -0.57 1.47
N ARG A 83 -24.22 -1.71 2.09
CA ARG A 83 -23.28 -2.45 2.93
C ARG A 83 -22.27 -3.20 2.05
N ILE A 84 -21.02 -3.19 2.47
CA ILE A 84 -19.93 -3.91 1.80
C ILE A 84 -19.37 -4.96 2.75
N ASP A 85 -19.30 -6.20 2.29
CA ASP A 85 -18.55 -7.25 2.94
C ASP A 85 -17.15 -7.34 2.31
N ALA A 86 -16.13 -7.02 3.10
CA ALA A 86 -14.74 -7.05 2.66
C ALA A 86 -14.05 -8.30 3.21
N TYR A 87 -13.69 -9.22 2.33
CA TYR A 87 -12.94 -10.43 2.68
C TYR A 87 -11.45 -10.14 2.56
N ILE A 88 -10.76 -10.22 3.67
CA ILE A 88 -9.35 -9.81 3.81
C ILE A 88 -8.58 -10.78 4.71
N PRO A 89 -7.24 -10.84 4.61
CA PRO A 89 -6.45 -11.66 5.51
C PRO A 89 -6.70 -11.28 6.97
N GLN A 90 -6.87 -12.28 7.83
CA GLN A 90 -7.18 -12.10 9.26
C GLN A 90 -6.24 -11.10 9.96
N ARG A 91 -4.95 -11.13 9.60
CA ARG A 91 -3.93 -10.22 10.16
C ARG A 91 -4.20 -8.74 9.84
N HIS A 92 -5.03 -8.45 8.85
CA HIS A 92 -5.34 -7.08 8.42
C HIS A 92 -6.73 -6.58 8.90
N LEU A 93 -7.53 -7.45 9.54
CA LEU A 93 -8.83 -7.05 10.10
C LEU A 93 -8.78 -5.79 10.97
N PRO A 94 -7.77 -5.62 11.85
CA PRO A 94 -7.70 -4.41 12.67
C PRO A 94 -7.65 -3.10 11.87
N LEU A 95 -7.10 -3.12 10.64
CA LEU A 95 -7.03 -1.92 9.79
C LEU A 95 -8.41 -1.42 9.36
N TRP A 96 -9.35 -2.33 9.18
CA TRP A 96 -10.72 -2.04 8.71
C TRP A 96 -11.67 -1.64 9.82
N GLU A 97 -11.19 -1.66 11.06
CA GLU A 97 -12.01 -1.30 12.21
C GLU A 97 -12.45 0.17 12.16
N GLY A 98 -13.71 0.40 12.52
CA GLY A 98 -14.32 1.73 12.49
C GLY A 98 -14.76 2.20 11.10
N PHE A 99 -14.60 1.40 10.06
CA PHE A 99 -15.08 1.74 8.73
C PHE A 99 -16.60 1.52 8.66
N ALA A 100 -17.36 2.62 8.77
CA ALA A 100 -18.82 2.57 8.75
C ALA A 100 -19.35 1.99 7.43
N GLY A 101 -20.33 1.09 7.50
CA GLY A 101 -20.95 0.46 6.33
C GLY A 101 -20.12 -0.66 5.70
N VAL A 102 -18.92 -0.96 6.21
CA VAL A 102 -18.10 -2.09 5.76
C VAL A 102 -17.98 -3.11 6.88
N ARG A 103 -18.30 -4.37 6.56
CA ARG A 103 -18.04 -5.51 7.44
C ARG A 103 -16.81 -6.25 6.93
N ALA A 104 -15.71 -6.13 7.66
CA ALA A 104 -14.50 -6.87 7.37
C ALA A 104 -14.60 -8.31 7.88
N LEU A 105 -14.31 -9.27 7.01
CA LEU A 105 -14.43 -10.70 7.26
C LEU A 105 -13.08 -11.39 6.98
N PRO A 106 -12.67 -12.36 7.80
CA PRO A 106 -11.49 -13.15 7.53
C PRO A 106 -11.76 -14.13 6.40
N LEU A 107 -10.71 -14.43 5.63
CA LEU A 107 -10.71 -15.45 4.57
C LEU A 107 -11.47 -15.07 3.29
N ALA A 108 -11.23 -15.87 2.25
CA ALA A 108 -11.98 -15.79 1.02
C ALA A 108 -13.41 -16.33 1.22
N PRO A 109 -14.43 -15.74 0.57
CA PRO A 109 -15.77 -16.29 0.60
C PRO A 109 -15.81 -17.62 -0.16
N THR A 110 -16.68 -18.53 0.27
CA THR A 110 -17.01 -19.72 -0.52
C THR A 110 -17.66 -19.30 -1.84
N ILE A 111 -17.65 -20.18 -2.84
CA ILE A 111 -18.33 -19.93 -4.12
C ILE A 111 -19.82 -19.62 -3.89
N ALA A 112 -20.46 -20.37 -3.00
CA ALA A 112 -21.87 -20.16 -2.68
C ALA A 112 -22.10 -18.76 -2.07
N THR A 113 -21.27 -18.37 -1.11
CA THR A 113 -21.29 -17.04 -0.50
C THR A 113 -21.04 -15.95 -1.54
N TRP A 114 -20.03 -16.13 -2.39
CA TRP A 114 -19.71 -15.18 -3.46
C TRP A 114 -20.89 -14.95 -4.39
N LYS A 115 -21.56 -16.02 -4.81
CA LYS A 115 -22.75 -15.96 -5.68
C LYS A 115 -23.96 -15.32 -5.02
N SER A 116 -24.04 -15.29 -3.70
CA SER A 116 -25.16 -14.67 -2.98
C SER A 116 -25.13 -13.14 -3.03
N TYR A 117 -23.97 -12.53 -3.35
CA TYR A 117 -23.84 -11.10 -3.49
C TYR A 117 -24.36 -10.64 -4.86
N LYS A 118 -25.04 -9.50 -4.86
CA LYS A 118 -25.54 -8.88 -6.11
C LYS A 118 -24.42 -8.21 -6.91
N GLY A 119 -23.39 -7.69 -6.21
CA GLY A 119 -22.19 -7.14 -6.81
C GLY A 119 -20.96 -7.66 -6.07
N HIS A 120 -19.89 -7.96 -6.80
CA HIS A 120 -18.62 -8.43 -6.20
C HIS A 120 -17.43 -7.97 -7.02
N VAL A 121 -16.30 -7.78 -6.37
CA VAL A 121 -15.03 -7.43 -7.00
C VAL A 121 -13.88 -8.16 -6.34
N CYS A 122 -13.05 -8.81 -7.14
CA CYS A 122 -11.80 -9.42 -6.71
C CYS A 122 -10.65 -8.48 -7.05
N LEU A 123 -10.16 -7.74 -6.06
CA LEU A 123 -9.06 -6.81 -6.28
C LEU A 123 -7.73 -7.51 -6.53
N ASP A 124 -7.54 -8.74 -6.05
CA ASP A 124 -6.30 -9.48 -6.29
C ASP A 124 -6.11 -9.78 -7.77
N ASP A 125 -7.17 -10.18 -8.47
CA ASP A 125 -7.12 -10.38 -9.91
C ASP A 125 -6.83 -9.08 -10.67
N ILE A 126 -7.46 -7.99 -10.25
CA ILE A 126 -7.32 -6.69 -10.87
C ILE A 126 -5.90 -6.16 -10.63
N LEU A 127 -5.43 -6.18 -9.39
CA LEU A 127 -4.16 -5.57 -9.01
C LEU A 127 -2.95 -6.40 -9.45
N SER A 128 -3.06 -7.72 -9.54
CA SER A 128 -2.02 -8.56 -10.14
C SER A 128 -1.80 -8.26 -11.61
N LYS A 129 -2.85 -7.85 -12.32
CA LYS A 129 -2.79 -7.44 -13.73
C LYS A 129 -2.27 -6.03 -13.92
N THR A 130 -2.60 -5.09 -13.00
CA THR A 130 -2.14 -3.69 -13.10
C THR A 130 -0.62 -3.54 -12.93
N ALA A 131 0.04 -4.49 -12.27
CA ALA A 131 1.50 -4.49 -12.19
C ALA A 131 2.20 -4.49 -13.56
N HIS A 132 1.48 -4.85 -14.62
CA HIS A 132 1.98 -4.94 -15.99
C HIS A 132 1.35 -3.90 -16.94
N LEU A 133 0.48 -3.01 -16.42
CA LEU A 133 -0.22 -2.04 -17.24
C LEU A 133 0.34 -0.62 -17.02
N ASP A 134 0.41 0.15 -18.11
CA ASP A 134 0.63 1.58 -18.04
C ASP A 134 -0.64 2.24 -17.48
N GLY A 135 -0.62 2.57 -16.20
CA GLY A 135 -1.75 3.25 -15.59
C GLY A 135 -1.84 3.17 -14.08
N ASN A 136 -2.79 3.89 -13.54
CA ASN A 136 -3.03 3.95 -12.10
C ASN A 136 -3.97 2.82 -11.66
N VAL A 137 -3.72 2.28 -10.47
CA VAL A 137 -4.49 1.18 -9.87
C VAL A 137 -5.99 1.51 -9.73
N TYR A 138 -6.33 2.74 -9.33
CA TYR A 138 -7.72 3.16 -9.20
C TYR A 138 -8.41 3.28 -10.57
N ASP A 139 -7.74 3.89 -11.55
CA ASP A 139 -8.28 4.02 -12.90
C ASP A 139 -8.59 2.65 -13.50
N TYR A 140 -7.70 1.68 -13.27
CA TYR A 140 -7.91 0.34 -13.77
C TYR A 140 -9.11 -0.36 -13.11
N VAL A 141 -9.22 -0.26 -11.77
CA VAL A 141 -10.34 -0.85 -11.03
C VAL A 141 -11.67 -0.24 -11.50
N TYR A 142 -11.77 1.10 -11.53
CA TYR A 142 -13.02 1.77 -11.88
C TYR A 142 -13.40 1.57 -13.35
N ARG A 143 -12.42 1.54 -14.24
CA ARG A 143 -12.67 1.20 -15.66
C ARG A 143 -13.17 -0.23 -15.80
N SER A 144 -12.65 -1.19 -15.04
CA SER A 144 -13.14 -2.57 -15.07
C SER A 144 -14.57 -2.71 -14.52
N TRP A 145 -15.03 -1.75 -13.74
CA TRP A 145 -16.43 -1.64 -13.30
C TRP A 145 -17.33 -0.94 -14.33
N GLY A 146 -16.76 -0.27 -15.30
CA GLY A 146 -17.52 0.57 -16.23
C GLY A 146 -18.07 1.84 -15.58
N VAL A 147 -17.43 2.33 -14.52
CA VAL A 147 -17.83 3.54 -13.79
C VAL A 147 -16.75 4.61 -13.87
N GLU A 148 -17.18 5.86 -13.97
CA GLU A 148 -16.33 7.03 -13.78
C GLU A 148 -16.41 7.47 -12.33
N VAL A 149 -15.26 7.59 -11.68
CA VAL A 149 -15.16 8.02 -10.28
C VAL A 149 -14.31 9.28 -10.23
N ASP A 150 -14.83 10.29 -9.55
CA ASP A 150 -14.12 11.55 -9.33
C ASP A 150 -12.75 11.29 -8.67
N ASP A 151 -11.72 12.03 -9.10
CA ASP A 151 -10.35 11.88 -8.64
C ASP A 151 -10.19 12.04 -7.13
N GLN A 152 -11.05 12.80 -6.46
CA GLN A 152 -11.07 12.92 -5.00
C GLN A 152 -11.31 11.59 -4.26
N PHE A 153 -11.94 10.61 -4.93
CA PHE A 153 -12.17 9.27 -4.36
C PHE A 153 -11.09 8.25 -4.77
N LYS A 154 -10.15 8.64 -5.64
CA LYS A 154 -9.04 7.79 -6.08
C LYS A 154 -7.87 7.87 -5.11
N LYS A 155 -8.14 7.75 -3.82
CA LYS A 155 -7.14 7.80 -2.76
C LYS A 155 -7.42 6.76 -1.69
N PRO A 156 -6.42 6.39 -0.87
CA PRO A 156 -6.60 5.44 0.22
C PRO A 156 -7.55 6.00 1.28
N TYR A 157 -8.13 5.10 2.04
CA TYR A 157 -9.00 5.47 3.15
C TYR A 157 -8.64 4.64 4.39
N ALA A 158 -8.79 5.22 5.55
CA ALA A 158 -8.85 4.55 6.84
C ALA A 158 -9.51 5.48 7.87
N LYS A 159 -10.04 4.90 8.94
CA LYS A 159 -10.54 5.66 10.08
C LYS A 159 -9.56 5.57 11.24
N LEU A 160 -9.14 6.71 11.76
CA LEU A 160 -8.36 6.80 12.99
C LEU A 160 -9.28 6.52 14.19
N LEU A 161 -8.79 5.74 15.15
CA LEU A 161 -9.47 5.43 16.40
C LEU A 161 -8.65 5.95 17.57
N GLU A 162 -9.31 6.38 18.63
CA GLU A 162 -8.64 6.89 19.83
C GLU A 162 -7.62 5.89 20.41
N LYS A 163 -7.94 4.60 20.39
CA LYS A 163 -7.05 3.54 20.88
C LYS A 163 -5.76 3.37 20.07
N ASP A 164 -5.67 3.92 18.85
CA ASP A 164 -4.50 3.76 17.97
C ASP A 164 -3.23 4.39 18.55
N GLN A 165 -3.37 5.29 19.52
CA GLN A 165 -2.26 5.92 20.23
C GLN A 165 -1.75 5.14 21.45
N HIS A 166 -2.46 4.12 21.94
CA HIS A 166 -2.14 3.47 23.21
C HIS A 166 -0.75 2.83 23.24
N GLU A 167 -0.33 2.22 22.14
CA GLU A 167 1.01 1.62 22.05
C GLU A 167 2.13 2.69 22.18
N LEU A 168 1.91 3.87 21.59
CA LEU A 168 2.87 4.98 21.69
C LEU A 168 3.01 5.46 23.13
N ALA A 169 1.92 5.55 23.87
CA ALA A 169 1.94 5.93 25.27
C ALA A 169 2.76 4.91 26.10
N THR A 170 2.60 3.60 25.83
CA THR A 170 3.39 2.56 26.53
C THR A 170 4.88 2.60 26.18
N LEU A 171 5.23 3.10 25.00
CA LEU A 171 6.63 3.30 24.58
C LEU A 171 7.24 4.61 25.10
N GLY A 172 6.47 5.39 25.86
CA GLY A 172 6.91 6.71 26.33
C GLY A 172 7.10 7.70 25.17
N PHE A 173 6.37 7.52 24.08
CA PHE A 173 6.48 8.38 22.92
C PHE A 173 5.82 9.73 23.19
N ASP A 174 6.65 10.74 23.31
CA ASP A 174 6.23 12.14 23.34
C ASP A 174 7.15 12.95 22.40
N VAL A 175 6.54 13.64 21.46
CA VAL A 175 7.24 14.57 20.57
C VAL A 175 6.66 15.96 20.83
N GLY A 176 7.39 16.75 21.60
CA GLY A 176 6.99 18.10 22.00
C GLY A 176 7.06 19.15 20.87
N GLY A 177 7.15 18.75 19.61
CA GLY A 177 7.28 19.64 18.46
C GLY A 177 6.96 18.97 17.13
N PRO A 178 7.22 19.65 16.01
CA PRO A 178 6.99 19.08 14.68
C PRO A 178 7.91 17.88 14.42
N PHE A 179 7.39 16.89 13.70
CA PHE A 179 8.19 15.73 13.35
C PHE A 179 8.01 15.24 11.91
N LEU A 180 9.14 14.78 11.39
CA LEU A 180 9.21 14.04 10.14
C LEU A 180 9.01 12.54 10.43
N LEU A 181 7.98 11.93 9.86
CA LEU A 181 7.82 10.47 9.85
C LEU A 181 8.70 9.89 8.74
N TYR A 182 9.66 9.06 9.11
CA TYR A 182 10.61 8.50 8.17
C TYR A 182 10.53 6.98 8.11
N SER A 183 10.30 6.43 6.91
CA SER A 183 10.42 4.99 6.68
C SER A 183 11.44 4.71 5.59
N ILE A 184 12.39 3.81 5.88
CA ILE A 184 13.36 3.33 4.88
C ILE A 184 12.89 2.06 4.17
N SER A 185 11.97 1.32 4.80
CA SER A 185 11.58 -0.01 4.36
C SER A 185 10.29 -0.02 3.55
N GLY A 186 10.35 -0.70 2.41
CA GLY A 186 9.20 -1.23 1.71
C GLY A 186 8.89 -2.67 2.15
N SER A 187 8.06 -3.38 1.37
CA SER A 187 7.74 -4.80 1.60
C SER A 187 8.92 -5.76 1.32
N SER A 188 10.00 -5.25 0.74
CA SER A 188 11.23 -5.97 0.45
C SER A 188 12.41 -5.00 0.39
N LEU A 189 13.63 -5.52 0.50
CA LEU A 189 14.86 -4.70 0.31
C LEU A 189 14.87 -4.00 -1.05
N TRP A 190 14.33 -4.64 -2.07
CA TRP A 190 14.17 -4.10 -3.40
C TRP A 190 13.34 -2.80 -3.47
N LYS A 191 12.39 -2.64 -2.57
CA LYS A 191 11.53 -1.46 -2.39
C LYS A 191 11.98 -0.55 -1.25
N SER A 192 13.14 -0.80 -0.68
CA SER A 192 13.66 -0.03 0.45
C SER A 192 14.73 0.95 0.01
N TYR A 193 14.88 2.06 0.74
CA TYR A 193 15.94 3.02 0.51
C TYR A 193 17.19 2.62 1.30
N PRO A 194 18.41 2.76 0.74
CA PRO A 194 19.62 2.32 1.43
C PRO A 194 19.83 3.03 2.78
N THR A 195 20.19 2.25 3.81
CA THR A 195 20.27 2.74 5.20
C THR A 195 21.35 3.76 5.45
N TYR A 196 22.48 3.66 4.74
CA TYR A 196 23.56 4.63 4.86
C TYR A 196 23.13 6.01 4.38
N GLU A 197 22.56 6.09 3.20
CA GLU A 197 22.00 7.32 2.60
C GLU A 197 20.84 7.88 3.44
N ALA A 198 20.00 6.99 3.98
CA ALA A 198 18.95 7.37 4.93
C ALA A 198 19.53 8.07 6.17
N GLY A 199 20.62 7.53 6.72
CA GLY A 199 21.34 8.11 7.85
C GLY A 199 21.92 9.50 7.51
N LEU A 200 22.49 9.67 6.33
CA LEU A 200 23.02 10.95 5.86
C LEU A 200 21.89 11.99 5.71
N PHE A 201 20.78 11.59 5.12
CA PHE A 201 19.60 12.48 5.00
C PHE A 201 19.12 12.93 6.39
N ILE A 202 18.89 11.99 7.32
CA ILE A 202 18.37 12.32 8.66
C ILE A 202 19.30 13.27 9.39
N LYS A 203 20.63 13.06 9.34
CA LYS A 203 21.61 13.97 9.96
C LYS A 203 21.52 15.36 9.36
N SER A 204 21.47 15.48 8.05
CA SER A 204 21.36 16.76 7.34
C SER A 204 20.04 17.46 7.67
N PHE A 205 18.92 16.73 7.65
CA PHE A 205 17.62 17.27 8.01
C PHE A 205 17.58 17.83 9.43
N LEU A 206 18.07 17.08 10.42
CA LEU A 206 18.11 17.50 11.82
C LEU A 206 19.11 18.65 12.08
N LYS A 207 20.17 18.74 11.29
CA LYS A 207 21.13 19.85 11.35
C LYS A 207 20.46 21.17 10.92
N GLU A 208 19.67 21.14 9.88
CA GLU A 208 19.01 22.33 9.32
C GLU A 208 17.72 22.72 10.06
N ASN A 209 17.01 21.74 10.62
CA ASN A 209 15.70 21.93 11.25
C ASN A 209 15.81 21.71 12.78
N LYS A 210 16.14 22.79 13.51
CA LYS A 210 16.49 22.71 14.94
C LYS A 210 15.35 22.28 15.86
N ASP A 211 14.11 22.63 15.49
CA ASP A 211 12.92 22.36 16.29
C ASP A 211 12.21 21.06 15.87
N TRP A 212 12.69 20.42 14.83
CA TRP A 212 12.09 19.18 14.31
C TRP A 212 12.69 17.94 14.92
N HIS A 213 11.84 16.91 15.05
CA HIS A 213 12.22 15.55 15.35
C HIS A 213 12.11 14.68 14.09
N VAL A 214 12.77 13.54 14.10
CA VAL A 214 12.57 12.47 13.13
C VAL A 214 12.09 11.23 13.86
N VAL A 215 10.99 10.67 13.41
CA VAL A 215 10.45 9.41 13.93
C VAL A 215 10.65 8.35 12.83
N ALA A 216 11.63 7.47 13.05
CA ALA A 216 11.94 6.40 12.11
C ALA A 216 11.11 5.16 12.41
N VAL A 217 10.43 4.62 11.39
CA VAL A 217 9.54 3.46 11.50
C VAL A 217 9.86 2.43 10.41
N GLY A 218 9.27 1.25 10.50
CA GLY A 218 9.41 0.15 9.55
C GLY A 218 10.03 -1.08 10.20
N HIS A 219 10.52 -2.00 9.37
CA HIS A 219 11.24 -3.17 9.84
C HIS A 219 12.60 -2.78 10.42
N ASP A 220 13.14 -3.60 11.29
CA ASP A 220 14.46 -3.44 11.91
C ASP A 220 15.61 -4.01 11.04
N ASP A 221 15.30 -4.62 9.93
CA ASP A 221 16.27 -5.14 8.97
C ASP A 221 16.04 -4.50 7.58
N PRO A 222 17.02 -3.78 7.08
CA PRO A 222 18.28 -3.35 7.70
C PRO A 222 18.09 -2.22 8.72
N PRO A 223 18.82 -2.24 9.83
CA PRO A 223 18.67 -1.24 10.89
C PRO A 223 19.26 0.11 10.49
N LEU A 224 18.67 1.18 11.02
CA LEU A 224 19.20 2.52 10.89
C LEU A 224 20.37 2.70 11.87
N SER A 225 21.59 2.86 11.35
CA SER A 225 22.84 2.86 12.13
C SER A 225 23.26 4.25 12.62
N ILE A 226 22.32 5.12 12.97
CA ILE A 226 22.62 6.46 13.50
C ILE A 226 21.89 6.70 14.82
N THR A 227 22.48 7.55 15.64
CA THR A 227 21.88 8.07 16.86
C THR A 227 21.88 9.60 16.83
N HIS A 228 20.83 10.19 17.35
CA HIS A 228 20.70 11.64 17.52
C HIS A 228 19.63 11.91 18.60
N ASN A 229 19.79 12.94 19.42
CA ASN A 229 18.87 13.26 20.51
C ASN A 229 17.43 13.58 20.05
N ARG A 230 17.25 14.00 18.80
CA ARG A 230 15.95 14.28 18.18
C ARG A 230 15.54 13.22 17.15
N LEU A 231 16.19 12.07 17.13
CA LEU A 231 15.80 10.88 16.39
C LEU A 231 15.16 9.87 17.32
N ILE A 232 13.89 9.59 17.11
CA ILE A 232 13.16 8.54 17.80
C ILE A 232 13.08 7.33 16.86
N ASN A 233 13.89 6.31 17.13
CA ASN A 233 13.90 5.11 16.30
C ASN A 233 12.91 4.06 16.85
N LEU A 234 11.81 3.86 16.11
CA LEU A 234 10.77 2.87 16.40
C LEU A 234 10.80 1.67 15.45
N GLN A 235 11.85 1.51 14.64
CA GLN A 235 11.97 0.35 13.75
C GLN A 235 11.91 -0.95 14.56
N GLY A 236 11.12 -1.92 14.07
CA GLY A 236 10.91 -3.22 14.72
C GLY A 236 10.20 -3.18 16.08
N ARG A 237 9.87 -1.99 16.60
CA ARG A 237 9.29 -1.83 17.95
C ARG A 237 7.77 -1.75 17.96
N LEU A 238 7.17 -1.35 16.86
CA LEU A 238 5.72 -1.23 16.73
C LEU A 238 5.12 -2.57 16.32
N ARG A 239 4.19 -3.05 17.13
CA ARG A 239 3.50 -4.34 16.91
C ARG A 239 2.12 -4.16 16.27
N ASN A 240 1.51 -3.00 16.50
CA ASN A 240 0.19 -2.68 15.97
C ASN A 240 0.31 -1.75 14.76
N VAL A 241 -0.13 -2.20 13.61
CA VAL A 241 -0.13 -1.40 12.37
C VAL A 241 -0.98 -0.13 12.49
N ARG A 242 -1.99 -0.10 13.36
CA ARG A 242 -2.80 1.11 13.60
C ARG A 242 -2.02 2.21 14.32
N THR A 243 -0.98 1.85 15.08
CA THR A 243 -0.04 2.82 15.65
C THR A 243 0.73 3.58 14.57
N LEU A 244 1.12 2.89 13.47
CA LEU A 244 1.70 3.56 12.29
C LEU A 244 0.69 4.51 11.64
N LEU A 245 -0.58 4.12 11.57
CA LEU A 245 -1.65 4.99 11.06
C LEU A 245 -1.80 6.25 11.92
N HIS A 246 -1.72 6.11 13.23
CA HIS A 246 -1.76 7.25 14.16
C HIS A 246 -0.55 8.19 13.97
N LEU A 247 0.65 7.65 13.79
CA LEU A 247 1.84 8.45 13.48
C LEU A 247 1.70 9.18 12.15
N ALA A 248 1.16 8.52 11.12
CA ALA A 248 0.91 9.12 9.81
C ALA A 248 -0.13 10.26 9.87
N ALA A 249 -1.11 10.15 10.78
CA ALA A 249 -2.12 11.19 10.98
C ALA A 249 -1.56 12.43 11.72
N ARG A 250 -0.49 12.27 12.47
CA ARG A 250 0.09 13.32 13.32
C ARG A 250 1.37 13.94 12.78
N CYS A 251 2.01 13.31 11.80
CA CYS A 251 3.26 13.84 11.26
C CYS A 251 3.01 15.14 10.49
N ASP A 252 3.94 16.08 10.62
CA ASP A 252 3.92 17.31 9.83
C ASP A 252 4.43 17.09 8.41
N MET A 253 5.23 16.06 8.23
CA MET A 253 5.76 15.63 6.92
C MET A 253 6.19 14.16 7.01
N ALA A 254 6.19 13.48 5.86
CA ALA A 254 6.76 12.15 5.76
C ALA A 254 7.79 12.03 4.64
N VAL A 255 8.72 11.09 4.80
CA VAL A 255 9.61 10.60 3.73
C VAL A 255 9.58 9.07 3.76
N CYS A 256 9.23 8.47 2.64
CA CYS A 256 9.16 7.00 2.56
C CYS A 256 9.30 6.51 1.11
N PRO A 257 9.79 5.29 0.90
CA PRO A 257 9.64 4.62 -0.38
C PRO A 257 8.16 4.31 -0.65
N GLU A 258 7.86 3.86 -1.87
CA GLU A 258 6.52 3.35 -2.21
C GLU A 258 6.20 2.14 -1.33
N SER A 259 5.35 2.37 -0.31
CA SER A 259 5.10 1.45 0.81
C SER A 259 3.79 1.79 1.52
N ALA A 260 3.42 0.99 2.53
CA ALA A 260 2.23 1.23 3.34
C ALA A 260 2.19 2.63 3.98
N ILE A 261 3.34 3.17 4.40
CA ILE A 261 3.42 4.52 5.00
C ILE A 261 2.95 5.59 4.02
N MET A 262 3.31 5.48 2.75
CA MET A 262 2.84 6.43 1.71
C MET A 262 1.31 6.44 1.60
N HIS A 263 0.69 5.26 1.64
CA HIS A 263 -0.77 5.18 1.62
C HIS A 263 -1.39 5.72 2.91
N MET A 264 -0.78 5.44 4.07
CA MET A 264 -1.25 5.96 5.35
C MET A 264 -1.19 7.49 5.41
N THR A 265 -0.10 8.09 4.97
CA THR A 265 0.03 9.56 4.93
C THR A 265 -0.97 10.20 3.96
N ALA A 266 -1.21 9.55 2.81
CA ALA A 266 -2.19 10.01 1.84
C ALA A 266 -3.64 9.94 2.34
N VAL A 267 -3.97 9.05 3.30
CA VAL A 267 -5.29 9.03 3.97
C VAL A 267 -5.56 10.39 4.62
N PHE A 268 -4.55 10.97 5.26
CA PHE A 268 -4.65 12.21 6.06
C PHE A 268 -4.16 13.45 5.31
N ASP A 269 -3.90 13.32 4.03
CA ASP A 269 -3.35 14.40 3.21
C ASP A 269 -2.04 14.99 3.79
N ALA A 270 -1.25 14.17 4.51
CA ALA A 270 0.01 14.58 5.09
C ALA A 270 1.07 14.80 3.99
N PRO A 271 1.78 15.93 3.99
CA PRO A 271 2.82 16.20 3.01
C PRO A 271 3.90 15.12 3.02
N THR A 272 4.16 14.50 1.88
CA THR A 272 5.02 13.33 1.79
C THR A 272 6.01 13.42 0.64
N VAL A 273 7.28 13.15 0.89
CA VAL A 273 8.28 12.88 -0.15
C VAL A 273 8.27 11.38 -0.43
N GLY A 274 7.79 11.01 -1.60
CA GLY A 274 7.74 9.61 -2.05
C GLY A 274 9.00 9.24 -2.84
N LEU A 275 9.69 8.17 -2.42
CA LEU A 275 10.87 7.65 -3.09
C LEU A 275 10.46 6.46 -3.97
N TYR A 276 10.65 6.59 -5.27
CA TYR A 276 10.17 5.60 -6.23
C TYR A 276 11.32 4.85 -6.90
N GLY A 277 11.08 3.59 -7.14
CA GLY A 277 12.04 2.67 -7.73
C GLY A 277 11.40 1.70 -8.72
N PRO A 278 11.06 0.46 -8.29
CA PRO A 278 10.41 -0.51 -9.17
C PRO A 278 9.04 -0.08 -9.64
N TYR A 279 8.32 0.68 -8.82
CA TYR A 279 7.04 1.28 -9.12
C TYR A 279 7.20 2.78 -9.36
N GLY A 280 6.48 3.30 -10.35
CA GLY A 280 6.43 4.73 -10.62
C GLY A 280 5.28 5.41 -9.86
N PRO A 281 5.33 6.75 -9.69
CA PRO A 281 4.29 7.51 -9.02
C PRO A 281 2.93 7.38 -9.72
N GLU A 282 2.91 7.23 -11.04
CA GLU A 282 1.69 7.08 -11.83
C GLU A 282 0.91 5.83 -11.47
N HIS A 283 1.58 4.79 -10.98
CA HIS A 283 0.96 3.51 -10.70
C HIS A 283 0.04 3.53 -9.49
N THR A 284 0.51 4.07 -8.36
CA THR A 284 -0.23 4.00 -7.08
C THR A 284 -0.62 5.35 -6.51
N SER A 285 0.20 6.40 -6.72
CA SER A 285 0.06 7.68 -6.01
C SER A 285 -0.27 8.87 -6.90
N LYS A 286 -0.61 8.67 -8.16
CA LYS A 286 -0.98 9.72 -9.11
C LYS A 286 -1.99 10.72 -8.54
N TYR A 287 -2.95 10.25 -7.78
CA TYR A 287 -4.03 11.04 -7.20
C TYR A 287 -3.77 11.50 -5.76
N TYR A 288 -2.58 11.22 -5.20
CA TYR A 288 -2.24 11.64 -3.84
C TYR A 288 -1.71 13.07 -3.86
N LYS A 289 -2.61 14.01 -3.60
CA LYS A 289 -2.40 15.45 -3.77
C LYS A 289 -1.11 15.98 -3.14
N TYR A 290 -0.75 15.46 -1.97
CA TYR A 290 0.36 15.95 -1.17
C TYR A 290 1.61 15.08 -1.24
N VAL A 291 1.64 14.06 -2.10
CA VAL A 291 2.85 13.28 -2.36
C VAL A 291 3.69 13.97 -3.44
N LYS A 292 4.93 14.27 -3.10
CA LYS A 292 5.93 14.82 -4.00
C LYS A 292 6.92 13.72 -4.38
N PRO A 293 6.90 13.22 -5.61
CA PRO A 293 7.72 12.10 -6.01
C PRO A 293 9.17 12.49 -6.26
N ILE A 294 10.11 11.58 -5.92
CA ILE A 294 11.47 11.55 -6.44
C ILE A 294 11.60 10.24 -7.20
N PHE A 295 11.72 10.33 -8.52
CA PHE A 295 11.76 9.17 -9.41
C PHE A 295 12.76 9.37 -10.54
N PRO A 296 14.05 9.07 -10.34
CA PRO A 296 15.09 9.15 -11.37
C PRO A 296 15.00 7.96 -12.32
N LYS A 297 13.91 7.87 -13.08
CA LYS A 297 13.58 6.73 -13.95
C LYS A 297 14.65 6.42 -15.00
N ASP A 298 15.36 7.46 -15.47
CA ASP A 298 16.34 7.34 -16.55
C ASP A 298 17.61 6.56 -16.13
N VAL A 299 17.81 6.32 -14.83
CA VAL A 299 18.90 5.49 -14.29
C VAL A 299 18.74 4.02 -14.67
N CYS A 300 17.51 3.57 -14.93
CA CYS A 300 17.24 2.18 -15.30
C CYS A 300 16.30 2.11 -16.51
N PRO A 301 16.71 1.48 -17.62
CA PRO A 301 15.89 1.39 -18.83
C PRO A 301 14.60 0.57 -18.64
N HIS A 302 14.48 -0.13 -17.51
CA HIS A 302 13.32 -0.93 -17.17
C HIS A 302 12.39 -0.27 -16.13
N ALA A 303 12.71 0.94 -15.68
CA ALA A 303 11.89 1.63 -14.70
C ALA A 303 10.72 2.40 -15.36
N PRO A 304 9.51 2.32 -14.80
CA PRO A 304 9.09 1.41 -13.73
C PRO A 304 8.94 -0.03 -14.23
N CYS A 305 9.54 -0.99 -13.52
CA CYS A 305 9.43 -2.41 -13.90
C CYS A 305 8.21 -3.11 -13.29
N SER A 306 7.56 -2.48 -12.33
CA SER A 306 6.33 -2.94 -11.65
C SER A 306 6.38 -4.38 -11.15
N VAL A 307 7.55 -4.85 -10.71
CA VAL A 307 7.77 -6.24 -10.32
C VAL A 307 7.85 -6.33 -8.81
N TYR A 308 6.99 -7.16 -8.22
CA TYR A 308 6.98 -7.44 -6.78
C TYR A 308 8.21 -8.21 -6.33
N GLU A 309 8.58 -9.21 -7.12
CA GLU A 309 9.77 -10.00 -6.91
C GLU A 309 10.86 -9.51 -7.85
N GLN A 310 12.10 -9.63 -7.40
CA GLN A 310 13.27 -9.29 -8.19
C GLN A 310 13.24 -10.01 -9.55
N PRO A 311 13.12 -9.27 -10.66
CA PRO A 311 13.10 -9.90 -11.97
C PRO A 311 14.47 -10.48 -12.27
N LYS A 312 14.58 -11.80 -12.20
CA LYS A 312 15.83 -12.53 -12.46
C LYS A 312 16.45 -12.20 -13.82
N ASP A 313 15.61 -11.80 -14.76
CA ASP A 313 15.94 -11.61 -16.18
C ASP A 313 16.09 -10.12 -16.58
N LYS A 314 15.47 -9.20 -15.87
CA LYS A 314 15.43 -7.77 -16.22
C LYS A 314 16.37 -6.90 -15.40
N CYS A 315 16.75 -7.33 -14.21
CA CYS A 315 17.66 -6.58 -13.36
C CYS A 315 18.99 -7.29 -13.19
N LYS A 316 19.96 -6.96 -14.06
CA LYS A 316 21.31 -7.56 -14.03
C LYS A 316 22.02 -7.35 -12.70
N ASP A 317 21.84 -6.19 -12.07
CA ASP A 317 22.47 -5.90 -10.77
C ASP A 317 21.87 -6.74 -9.64
N ALA A 318 20.62 -7.11 -9.77
CA ALA A 318 19.97 -8.04 -8.86
C ALA A 318 20.50 -9.47 -9.00
N VAL A 319 20.89 -9.86 -10.21
CA VAL A 319 21.49 -11.18 -10.51
C VAL A 319 22.94 -11.22 -10.09
N ASN A 320 23.67 -10.11 -10.24
CA ASN A 320 25.10 -10.00 -9.97
C ASN A 320 25.43 -9.58 -8.53
N ALA A 321 24.42 -9.35 -7.67
CA ALA A 321 24.71 -9.06 -6.27
C ALA A 321 25.49 -10.21 -5.64
N ILE A 322 26.61 -9.89 -5.02
CA ILE A 322 27.44 -10.84 -4.27
C ILE A 322 26.55 -11.53 -3.24
N LYS A 323 26.73 -12.84 -3.09
CA LYS A 323 25.93 -13.64 -2.15
C LYS A 323 26.05 -13.04 -0.75
N GLY A 324 24.96 -12.49 -0.21
CA GLY A 324 24.91 -11.85 1.11
C GLY A 324 24.86 -10.31 1.11
N GLU A 325 25.04 -9.64 -0.03
CA GLU A 325 24.82 -8.19 -0.09
C GLU A 325 23.34 -7.82 -0.27
N PRO A 326 22.87 -6.71 0.38
CA PRO A 326 21.53 -6.21 0.16
C PRO A 326 21.30 -5.84 -1.31
N LYS A 327 20.20 -6.33 -1.86
CA LYS A 327 19.84 -6.10 -3.26
C LYS A 327 18.91 -4.90 -3.36
N TRP A 328 19.48 -3.72 -3.53
CA TRP A 328 18.75 -2.47 -3.69
C TRP A 328 18.35 -2.23 -5.14
N CYS A 329 17.20 -1.62 -5.36
CA CYS A 329 16.85 -1.10 -6.69
C CYS A 329 17.79 0.06 -7.06
N ASN A 330 18.42 0.00 -8.23
CA ASN A 330 19.34 1.05 -8.69
C ASN A 330 18.70 2.43 -8.79
N VAL A 331 17.42 2.50 -9.14
CA VAL A 331 16.67 3.77 -9.16
C VAL A 331 16.58 4.35 -7.75
N LEU A 332 16.19 3.56 -6.74
CA LEU A 332 16.15 4.01 -5.35
C LEU A 332 17.54 4.35 -4.83
N LYS A 333 18.55 3.53 -5.15
CA LYS A 333 19.94 3.77 -4.75
C LYS A 333 20.53 5.04 -5.34
N SER A 334 20.05 5.48 -6.50
CA SER A 334 20.53 6.71 -7.16
C SER A 334 19.96 8.00 -6.56
N ILE A 335 18.89 7.91 -5.76
CA ILE A 335 18.33 9.08 -5.06
C ILE A 335 19.34 9.52 -3.99
N LYS A 336 19.78 10.77 -4.07
CA LYS A 336 20.74 11.31 -3.12
C LYS A 336 20.03 11.92 -1.91
N PRO A 337 20.67 11.89 -0.72
CA PRO A 337 20.16 12.56 0.47
C PRO A 337 19.82 14.04 0.25
N GLU A 338 20.61 14.73 -0.58
CA GLU A 338 20.45 16.15 -0.92
C GLU A 338 19.16 16.38 -1.72
N ASP A 339 18.78 15.45 -2.60
CA ASP A 339 17.54 15.53 -3.39
C ASP A 339 16.32 15.45 -2.45
N ILE A 340 16.36 14.54 -1.48
CA ILE A 340 15.31 14.39 -0.46
C ILE A 340 15.24 15.67 0.38
N LEU A 341 16.39 16.19 0.82
CA LEU A 341 16.46 17.43 1.62
C LEU A 341 15.91 18.62 0.87
N ALA A 342 16.24 18.77 -0.41
CA ALA A 342 15.69 19.84 -1.25
C ALA A 342 14.16 19.75 -1.35
N LYS A 343 13.63 18.53 -1.52
CA LYS A 343 12.20 18.30 -1.63
C LYS A 343 11.47 18.54 -0.29
N THR A 344 12.08 18.21 0.85
CA THR A 344 11.51 18.56 2.16
C THR A 344 11.46 20.07 2.39
N LYS A 345 12.47 20.84 1.95
CA LYS A 345 12.46 22.31 2.01
C LYS A 345 11.34 22.92 1.16
N GLU A 346 11.12 22.39 -0.06
CA GLU A 346 10.00 22.81 -0.91
C GLU A 346 8.66 22.64 -0.20
N ILE A 347 8.45 21.51 0.46
CA ILE A 347 7.23 21.24 1.23
C ILE A 347 7.11 22.21 2.41
N GLN A 348 8.18 22.39 3.19
CA GLN A 348 8.18 23.30 4.34
C GLN A 348 7.89 24.77 3.95
N ALA A 349 8.39 25.22 2.81
CA ALA A 349 8.10 26.55 2.31
C ALA A 349 6.61 26.74 2.03
N ASN A 350 5.95 25.71 1.49
CA ASN A 350 4.52 25.75 1.19
C ASN A 350 3.66 25.70 2.48
N LEU A 351 4.09 24.95 3.51
CA LEU A 351 3.38 24.89 4.80
C LEU A 351 3.38 26.22 5.56
N LYS A 352 4.38 27.09 5.35
CA LYS A 352 4.46 28.42 5.98
C LYS A 352 3.56 29.46 5.30
N GLN A 353 2.97 29.16 4.16
CA GLN A 353 2.12 30.07 3.39
C GLN A 353 0.63 29.85 3.65
N VAL A 354 0.27 28.82 4.39
CA VAL A 354 -1.10 28.46 4.82
C VAL A 354 -1.27 28.84 6.29
#